data_6c26ad2edd3563b93d34fc866fd8b592
#
_entry.id   6c26ad2edd3563b93d34fc866fd8b592
#
_cell.length_a   1.000
_cell.length_b   1.000
_cell.length_c   1.000
_cell.angle_alpha   90.00
_cell.angle_beta   90.00
_cell.angle_gamma   90.00
#
_symmetry.space_group_name_H-M   'P 1'
#
loop_
_entity.id
_entity.type
_entity.pdbx_description
1 polymer ?
#
loop_
_entity_poly.entity_id
_entity_poly.type
_entity_poly.pdbx_seq_one_letter_code
_entity_poly.pdbx_strand_id
1 'polypeptide(L)'
;EAEKESLRPLPYLVIIIDELAELMMVGAQDVEFCIARLAQLARAVGIHLVMATQRPSIDVITGTIKNNFSCRIAFRVPSKIDSRIIIDTVGAEKLLGLGDMLFLPPNYPRLVRLHCAYISIPEVQRLVKFVKEQGTPTYDERLVQVIKGDAGPAWDEGGEKDELYEKATELVLLTGQASASYLQRKMK
;
A
#
# COMPACT_ATOMS: atom_id res chain seq x y z
N GLU A 1 -0.12 28.74 -32.21
CA GLU A 1 1.15 28.58 -31.46
C GLU A 1 0.76 28.10 -30.08
N ALA A 2 0.83 26.77 -29.88
CA ALA A 2 0.61 26.18 -28.57
C ALA A 2 1.80 26.53 -27.67
N GLU A 3 1.52 27.20 -26.55
CA GLU A 3 2.48 27.41 -25.48
C GLU A 3 3.12 26.05 -25.12
N LYS A 4 4.41 25.95 -25.41
CA LYS A 4 5.22 24.86 -24.85
C LYS A 4 5.28 25.07 -23.35
N GLU A 5 4.31 24.51 -22.61
CA GLU A 5 4.47 24.33 -21.19
C GLU A 5 5.83 23.64 -20.94
N SER A 6 6.71 24.35 -20.26
CA SER A 6 8.02 23.79 -19.92
C SER A 6 7.82 22.61 -18.99
N LEU A 7 7.82 21.39 -19.54
CA LEU A 7 7.73 20.16 -18.78
C LEU A 7 8.86 20.14 -17.76
N ARG A 8 8.50 20.21 -16.49
CA ARG A 8 9.47 20.03 -15.38
C ARG A 8 9.56 18.55 -15.06
N PRO A 9 10.77 18.01 -14.86
CA PRO A 9 10.91 16.65 -14.41
C PRO A 9 10.21 16.48 -13.06
N LEU A 10 9.37 15.44 -12.94
CA LEU A 10 8.72 15.10 -11.68
C LEU A 10 9.76 14.52 -10.69
N PRO A 11 9.69 14.86 -9.42
CA PRO A 11 10.54 14.27 -8.40
C PRO A 11 10.21 12.77 -8.22
N TYR A 12 11.16 12.02 -7.70
CA TYR A 12 10.88 10.65 -7.24
C TYR A 12 9.86 10.69 -6.10
N LEU A 13 8.90 9.76 -6.16
CA LEU A 13 7.90 9.56 -5.12
C LEU A 13 8.19 8.26 -4.38
N VAL A 14 8.36 8.34 -3.07
CA VAL A 14 8.55 7.15 -2.22
C VAL A 14 7.33 7.00 -1.33
N ILE A 15 6.63 5.88 -1.48
CA ILE A 15 5.46 5.52 -0.67
C ILE A 15 5.89 4.43 0.31
N ILE A 16 5.73 4.70 1.60
CA ILE A 16 6.09 3.76 2.67
C ILE A 16 4.81 3.36 3.40
N ILE A 17 4.54 2.05 3.44
CA ILE A 17 3.43 1.44 4.17
C ILE A 17 4.06 0.67 5.34
N ASP A 18 3.83 1.16 6.55
CA ASP A 18 4.43 0.61 7.78
C ASP A 18 3.81 -0.72 8.18
N GLU A 19 2.48 -0.84 8.09
CA GLU A 19 1.76 -2.10 8.37
C GLU A 19 0.71 -2.38 7.29
N LEU A 20 1.08 -3.24 6.34
CA LEU A 20 0.20 -3.61 5.23
C LEU A 20 -1.07 -4.33 5.71
N ALA A 21 -0.97 -5.12 6.79
CA ALA A 21 -2.12 -5.86 7.31
C ALA A 21 -3.28 -4.94 7.70
N GLU A 22 -3.02 -3.75 8.22
CA GLU A 22 -4.06 -2.79 8.59
C GLU A 22 -4.84 -2.30 7.36
N LEU A 23 -4.16 -2.06 6.23
CA LEU A 23 -4.84 -1.70 4.98
C LEU A 23 -5.66 -2.86 4.42
N MET A 24 -5.12 -4.09 4.47
CA MET A 24 -5.81 -5.28 3.98
C MET A 24 -7.06 -5.60 4.81
N MET A 25 -7.11 -5.22 6.08
CA MET A 25 -8.30 -5.38 6.92
C MET A 25 -9.44 -4.43 6.53
N VAL A 26 -9.13 -3.27 5.97
CA VAL A 26 -10.14 -2.27 5.57
C VAL A 26 -10.80 -2.65 4.23
N GLY A 27 -10.01 -3.12 3.27
CA GLY A 27 -10.53 -3.44 1.93
C GLY A 27 -9.51 -4.23 1.11
N ALA A 28 -9.36 -5.53 1.41
CA ALA A 28 -8.31 -6.38 0.84
C ALA A 28 -8.25 -6.33 -0.69
N GLN A 29 -9.40 -6.44 -1.38
CA GLN A 29 -9.45 -6.49 -2.85
C GLN A 29 -9.01 -5.18 -3.48
N ASP A 30 -9.52 -4.06 -2.97
CA ASP A 30 -9.22 -2.73 -3.51
C ASP A 30 -7.76 -2.35 -3.25
N VAL A 31 -7.27 -2.62 -2.04
CA VAL A 31 -5.89 -2.37 -1.64
C VAL A 31 -4.93 -3.22 -2.48
N GLU A 32 -5.19 -4.52 -2.63
CA GLU A 32 -4.38 -5.42 -3.46
C GLU A 32 -4.34 -4.95 -4.91
N PHE A 33 -5.50 -4.60 -5.48
CA PHE A 33 -5.60 -4.09 -6.84
C PHE A 33 -4.80 -2.79 -7.03
N CYS A 34 -4.95 -1.82 -6.13
CA CYS A 34 -4.24 -0.55 -6.18
C CYS A 34 -2.71 -0.74 -6.06
N ILE A 35 -2.26 -1.59 -5.13
CA ILE A 35 -0.84 -1.91 -4.94
C ILE A 35 -0.27 -2.59 -6.19
N ALA A 36 -0.97 -3.59 -6.72
CA ALA A 36 -0.54 -4.30 -7.93
C ALA A 36 -0.43 -3.35 -9.12
N ARG A 37 -1.43 -2.50 -9.32
CA ARG A 37 -1.43 -1.51 -10.40
C ARG A 37 -0.31 -0.48 -10.25
N LEU A 38 -0.10 0.04 -9.05
CA LEU A 38 1.02 0.93 -8.76
C LEU A 38 2.37 0.24 -9.05
N ALA A 39 2.58 -0.98 -8.57
CA ALA A 39 3.83 -1.71 -8.78
C ALA A 39 4.13 -1.97 -10.25
N GLN A 40 3.10 -2.20 -11.08
CA GLN A 40 3.25 -2.42 -12.52
C GLN A 40 3.57 -1.12 -13.29
N LEU A 41 2.94 -0.01 -12.94
CA LEU A 41 3.03 1.25 -13.68
C LEU A 41 4.08 2.21 -13.12
N ALA A 42 4.29 2.19 -11.82
CA ALA A 42 5.09 3.17 -11.09
C ALA A 42 6.59 3.10 -11.42
N ARG A 43 7.07 1.94 -11.85
CA ARG A 43 8.48 1.72 -12.20
C ARG A 43 8.97 2.69 -13.29
N ALA A 44 8.12 2.96 -14.29
CA ALA A 44 8.48 3.83 -15.41
C ALA A 44 8.48 5.31 -15.05
N VAL A 45 7.79 5.70 -13.98
CA VAL A 45 7.58 7.12 -13.60
C VAL A 45 8.30 7.50 -12.29
N GLY A 46 9.16 6.62 -11.77
CA GLY A 46 9.97 6.92 -10.58
C GLY A 46 9.20 6.93 -9.26
N ILE A 47 8.16 6.10 -9.15
CA ILE A 47 7.46 5.84 -7.89
C ILE A 47 8.00 4.56 -7.26
N HIS A 48 8.40 4.62 -6.01
CA HIS A 48 8.94 3.51 -5.24
C HIS A 48 8.03 3.16 -4.09
N LEU A 49 7.72 1.87 -3.93
CA LEU A 49 6.92 1.37 -2.81
C LEU A 49 7.79 0.57 -1.85
N VAL A 50 7.68 0.88 -0.57
CA VAL A 50 8.26 0.11 0.53
C VAL A 50 7.12 -0.33 1.41
N MET A 51 6.88 -1.63 1.49
CA MET A 51 5.79 -2.20 2.28
C MET A 51 6.35 -3.07 3.39
N ALA A 52 5.86 -2.87 4.61
CA ALA A 52 6.19 -3.68 5.76
C ALA A 52 4.94 -4.28 6.40
N THR A 53 5.11 -5.37 7.11
CA THR A 53 4.06 -5.96 7.94
C THR A 53 4.68 -6.79 9.06
N GLN A 54 4.06 -6.74 10.23
CA GLN A 54 4.36 -7.61 11.36
C GLN A 54 3.49 -8.87 11.36
N ARG A 55 2.53 -8.98 10.41
CA ARG A 55 1.59 -10.12 10.29
C ARG A 55 1.78 -10.82 8.95
N PRO A 56 2.81 -11.67 8.80
CA PRO A 56 3.08 -12.37 7.55
C PRO A 56 2.09 -13.53 7.34
N SER A 57 0.86 -13.21 7.00
CA SER A 57 -0.17 -14.20 6.61
C SER A 57 -0.37 -14.22 5.10
N ILE A 58 -0.98 -15.28 4.58
CA ILE A 58 -1.30 -15.43 3.15
C ILE A 58 -2.33 -14.41 2.68
N ASP A 59 -3.17 -13.90 3.59
CA ASP A 59 -4.18 -12.88 3.30
C ASP A 59 -3.58 -11.46 3.20
N VAL A 60 -2.39 -11.27 3.77
CA VAL A 60 -1.65 -10.00 3.73
C VAL A 60 -0.58 -10.02 2.65
N ILE A 61 0.25 -11.06 2.59
CA ILE A 61 1.29 -11.25 1.59
C ILE A 61 0.77 -12.22 0.53
N THR A 62 -0.13 -11.74 -0.30
CA THR A 62 -0.80 -12.54 -1.32
C THR A 62 0.12 -12.91 -2.49
N GLY A 63 -0.32 -13.86 -3.32
CA GLY A 63 0.39 -14.21 -4.55
C GLY A 63 0.54 -13.01 -5.50
N THR A 64 -0.47 -12.17 -5.61
CA THR A 64 -0.45 -10.96 -6.44
C THR A 64 0.61 -9.98 -5.97
N ILE A 65 0.69 -9.74 -4.66
CA ILE A 65 1.73 -8.88 -4.06
C ILE A 65 3.11 -9.47 -4.33
N LYS A 66 3.34 -10.75 -4.05
CA LYS A 66 4.64 -11.40 -4.27
C LYS A 66 5.11 -11.37 -5.72
N ASN A 67 4.19 -11.51 -6.67
CA ASN A 67 4.50 -11.46 -8.10
C ASN A 67 4.97 -10.07 -8.57
N ASN A 68 4.50 -9.02 -7.92
CA ASN A 68 4.88 -7.65 -8.25
C ASN A 68 6.08 -7.15 -7.44
N PHE A 69 6.38 -7.77 -6.30
CA PHE A 69 7.49 -7.40 -5.41
C PHE A 69 8.49 -8.56 -5.33
N SER A 70 9.42 -8.59 -6.28
CA SER A 70 10.49 -9.59 -6.32
C SER A 70 11.59 -9.34 -5.28
N CYS A 71 11.78 -8.08 -4.86
CA CYS A 71 12.70 -7.72 -3.78
C CYS A 71 12.01 -7.91 -2.44
N ARG A 72 12.53 -8.82 -1.60
CA ARG A 72 11.91 -9.12 -0.31
C ARG A 72 12.95 -9.25 0.79
N ILE A 73 12.58 -8.82 1.98
CA ILE A 73 13.40 -8.90 3.18
C ILE A 73 12.59 -9.59 4.26
N ALA A 74 13.17 -10.59 4.91
CA ALA A 74 12.61 -11.20 6.11
C ALA A 74 13.57 -11.00 7.28
N PHE A 75 13.11 -10.34 8.32
CA PHE A 75 13.73 -10.36 9.64
C PHE A 75 13.31 -11.65 10.37
N ARG A 76 13.79 -11.83 11.61
CA ARG A 76 13.44 -13.00 12.40
C ARG A 76 11.93 -13.11 12.60
N VAL A 77 11.38 -14.27 12.27
CA VAL A 77 9.98 -14.62 12.44
C VAL A 77 9.83 -15.81 13.40
N PRO A 78 8.65 -16.00 14.03
CA PRO A 78 8.45 -17.07 15.00
C PRO A 78 8.38 -18.47 14.37
N SER A 79 7.93 -18.59 13.11
CA SER A 79 7.67 -19.90 12.50
C SER A 79 8.29 -20.08 11.11
N LYS A 80 8.48 -21.36 10.73
CA LYS A 80 8.87 -21.74 9.37
C LYS A 80 7.81 -21.39 8.33
N ILE A 81 6.54 -21.31 8.74
CA ILE A 81 5.42 -20.95 7.88
C ILE A 81 5.54 -19.49 7.50
N ASP A 82 5.78 -18.61 8.47
CA ASP A 82 5.96 -17.19 8.25
C ASP A 82 7.14 -16.92 7.31
N SER A 83 8.25 -17.64 7.51
CA SER A 83 9.40 -17.55 6.60
C SER A 83 9.01 -17.88 5.16
N ARG A 84 8.25 -18.96 4.93
CA ARG A 84 7.79 -19.33 3.59
C ARG A 84 6.81 -18.33 3.01
N ILE A 85 5.97 -17.72 3.82
CA ILE A 85 5.04 -16.70 3.33
C ILE A 85 5.81 -15.51 2.77
N ILE A 86 6.88 -15.06 3.43
CA ILE A 86 7.63 -13.87 3.02
C ILE A 86 8.57 -14.18 1.86
N ILE A 87 9.44 -15.18 2.01
CA ILE A 87 10.59 -15.43 1.11
C ILE A 87 10.52 -16.77 0.37
N ASP A 88 9.38 -17.45 0.39
CA ASP A 88 9.09 -18.74 -0.26
C ASP A 88 9.96 -19.91 0.24
N THR A 89 10.76 -19.73 1.28
CA THR A 89 11.60 -20.76 1.86
C THR A 89 11.71 -20.62 3.39
N VAL A 90 12.27 -21.62 4.03
CA VAL A 90 12.55 -21.60 5.48
C VAL A 90 13.90 -20.92 5.74
N GLY A 91 14.09 -20.39 6.94
CA GLY A 91 15.38 -19.84 7.38
C GLY A 91 15.24 -18.59 8.24
N ALA A 92 14.22 -17.77 8.00
CA ALA A 92 14.02 -16.54 8.78
C ALA A 92 13.69 -16.83 10.26
N GLU A 93 13.14 -18.00 10.58
CA GLU A 93 12.92 -18.44 11.96
C GLU A 93 14.20 -18.74 12.74
N LYS A 94 15.34 -18.86 12.05
CA LYS A 94 16.65 -19.14 12.65
C LYS A 94 17.54 -17.91 12.80
N LEU A 95 17.05 -16.76 12.41
CA LEU A 95 17.78 -15.49 12.51
C LEU A 95 17.94 -15.07 13.97
N LEU A 96 19.02 -14.34 14.24
CA LEU A 96 19.39 -13.91 15.60
C LEU A 96 18.49 -12.78 16.13
N GLY A 97 17.87 -11.99 15.23
CA GLY A 97 17.19 -10.74 15.58
C GLY A 97 18.14 -9.55 15.50
N LEU A 98 17.70 -8.39 16.02
CA LEU A 98 18.51 -7.16 16.08
C LEU A 98 19.10 -6.74 14.71
N GLY A 99 18.34 -6.91 13.63
CA GLY A 99 18.76 -6.55 12.29
C GLY A 99 19.29 -7.69 11.43
N ASP A 100 19.47 -8.90 11.98
CA ASP A 100 19.79 -10.08 11.20
C ASP A 100 18.64 -10.43 10.27
N MET A 101 18.88 -10.52 8.96
CA MET A 101 17.86 -10.64 7.94
C MET A 101 18.25 -11.56 6.79
N LEU A 102 17.25 -12.09 6.11
CA LEU A 102 17.38 -12.72 4.80
C LEU A 102 16.86 -11.77 3.73
N PHE A 103 17.68 -11.51 2.75
CA PHE A 103 17.40 -10.62 1.62
C PHE A 103 17.28 -11.46 0.34
N LEU A 104 16.16 -11.31 -0.35
CA LEU A 104 15.94 -11.83 -1.70
C LEU A 104 16.05 -10.66 -2.68
N PRO A 105 17.19 -10.52 -3.37
CA PRO A 105 17.38 -9.45 -4.35
C PRO A 105 16.52 -9.69 -5.59
N PRO A 106 16.10 -8.61 -6.29
CA PRO A 106 15.46 -8.76 -7.58
C PRO A 106 16.44 -9.37 -8.59
N ASN A 107 15.94 -10.26 -9.44
CA ASN A 107 16.73 -10.93 -10.50
C ASN A 107 17.86 -11.86 -10.02
N TYR A 108 17.91 -12.20 -8.75
CA TYR A 108 18.88 -13.14 -8.21
C TYR A 108 18.17 -14.23 -7.38
N PRO A 109 18.27 -15.51 -7.78
CA PRO A 109 17.44 -16.57 -7.18
C PRO A 109 17.95 -17.09 -5.83
N ARG A 110 18.94 -16.43 -5.23
CA ARG A 110 19.53 -16.88 -3.97
C ARG A 110 19.33 -15.84 -2.87
N LEU A 111 18.94 -16.34 -1.71
CA LEU A 111 18.89 -15.54 -0.51
C LEU A 111 20.30 -15.15 -0.04
N VAL A 112 20.44 -13.91 0.36
CA VAL A 112 21.64 -13.37 0.98
C VAL A 112 21.32 -13.07 2.44
N ARG A 113 22.10 -13.61 3.37
CA ARG A 113 22.00 -13.24 4.79
C ARG A 113 22.83 -11.98 5.02
N LEU A 114 22.18 -10.97 5.56
CA LEU A 114 22.77 -9.69 5.88
C LEU A 114 22.46 -9.32 7.33
N HIS A 115 23.28 -8.45 7.90
CA HIS A 115 23.00 -7.84 9.19
C HIS A 115 22.74 -6.35 8.98
N CYS A 116 21.49 -5.94 9.15
CA CYS A 116 21.11 -4.54 9.11
C CYS A 116 21.47 -3.85 10.42
N ALA A 117 21.69 -2.55 10.39
CA ALA A 117 21.86 -1.77 11.61
C ALA A 117 20.62 -1.83 12.49
N TYR A 118 20.79 -2.12 13.76
CA TYR A 118 19.73 -2.00 14.76
C TYR A 118 19.67 -0.56 15.24
N ILE A 119 18.47 0.02 15.25
CA ILE A 119 18.22 1.38 15.76
C ILE A 119 17.31 1.25 16.97
N SER A 120 17.75 1.76 18.10
CA SER A 120 16.95 1.79 19.34
C SER A 120 15.92 2.91 19.31
N ILE A 121 14.87 2.80 20.14
CA ILE A 121 13.83 3.83 20.25
C ILE A 121 14.42 5.23 20.57
N PRO A 122 15.37 5.40 21.51
CA PRO A 122 15.99 6.71 21.75
C PRO A 122 16.74 7.26 20.53
N GLU A 123 17.35 6.40 19.70
CA GLU A 123 18.02 6.84 18.46
C GLU A 123 17.00 7.29 17.42
N VAL A 124 15.88 6.58 17.26
CA VAL A 124 14.77 6.99 16.39
C VAL A 124 14.24 8.35 16.82
N GLN A 125 14.02 8.57 18.12
CA GLN A 125 13.54 9.85 18.64
C GLN A 125 14.51 11.00 18.33
N ARG A 126 15.82 10.78 18.48
CA ARG A 126 16.86 11.78 18.13
C ARG A 126 16.85 12.09 16.63
N LEU A 127 16.75 11.05 15.80
CA LEU A 127 16.68 11.20 14.35
C LEU A 127 15.44 11.99 13.93
N VAL A 128 14.27 11.64 14.46
CA VAL A 128 13.01 12.36 14.19
C VAL A 128 13.10 13.82 14.60
N LYS A 129 13.68 14.10 15.78
CA LYS A 129 13.88 15.48 16.24
C LYS A 129 14.79 16.24 15.25
N PHE A 130 15.92 15.67 14.87
CA PHE A 130 16.85 16.28 13.92
C PHE A 130 16.20 16.58 12.56
N VAL A 131 15.40 15.64 12.02
CA VAL A 131 14.71 15.85 10.75
C VAL A 131 13.64 16.94 10.86
N LYS A 132 12.89 16.99 11.97
CA LYS A 132 11.87 18.02 12.21
C LYS A 132 12.46 19.44 12.33
N GLU A 133 13.69 19.56 12.82
CA GLU A 133 14.39 20.85 12.93
C GLU A 133 14.83 21.42 11.58
N GLN A 134 14.87 20.59 10.54
CA GLN A 134 15.29 21.01 9.18
C GLN A 134 14.18 21.67 8.35
N GLY A 135 12.92 21.49 8.73
CA GLY A 135 11.78 22.09 8.04
C GLY A 135 10.45 21.53 8.46
N THR A 136 9.41 22.27 8.13
CA THR A 136 8.01 21.84 8.33
C THR A 136 7.50 21.15 7.05
N PRO A 137 6.76 20.05 7.18
CA PRO A 137 6.19 19.38 6.01
C PRO A 137 5.12 20.27 5.37
N THR A 138 5.15 20.37 4.05
CA THR A 138 4.08 20.98 3.25
C THR A 138 3.15 19.88 2.75
N TYR A 139 1.88 19.97 3.10
CA TYR A 139 0.86 19.01 2.66
C TYR A 139 0.14 19.52 1.42
N ASP A 140 -0.12 18.64 0.45
CA ASP A 140 -0.99 18.97 -0.68
C ASP A 140 -2.44 18.99 -0.16
N GLU A 141 -3.08 20.15 -0.26
CA GLU A 141 -4.46 20.36 0.23
C GLU A 141 -5.47 19.40 -0.44
N ARG A 142 -5.24 19.01 -1.69
CA ARG A 142 -6.09 18.06 -2.41
C ARG A 142 -6.07 16.68 -1.75
N LEU A 143 -4.89 16.22 -1.29
CA LEU A 143 -4.78 14.94 -0.55
C LEU A 143 -5.47 15.04 0.82
N VAL A 144 -5.36 16.19 1.47
CA VAL A 144 -6.02 16.41 2.76
C VAL A 144 -7.55 16.40 2.63
N GLN A 145 -8.09 16.92 1.52
CA GLN A 145 -9.53 16.87 1.22
C GLN A 145 -10.01 15.43 0.99
N VAL A 146 -9.27 14.63 0.23
CA VAL A 146 -9.58 13.20 0.03
C VAL A 146 -9.61 12.44 1.36
N ILE A 147 -8.67 12.69 2.25
CA ILE A 147 -8.60 12.07 3.59
C ILE A 147 -9.78 12.48 4.47
N LYS A 148 -10.26 13.71 4.34
CA LYS A 148 -11.41 14.23 5.11
C LYS A 148 -12.77 13.74 4.61
N GLY A 149 -12.81 12.99 3.51
CA GLY A 149 -14.03 12.44 2.95
C GLY A 149 -14.88 13.42 2.14
N ASP A 150 -14.37 14.65 1.89
CA ASP A 150 -15.05 15.65 1.07
C ASP A 150 -14.88 15.43 -0.44
N ALA A 151 -13.94 14.58 -0.83
CA ALA A 151 -13.83 14.07 -2.18
C ALA A 151 -14.27 12.61 -2.15
N GLY A 152 -15.48 12.32 -2.59
CA GLY A 152 -15.86 10.96 -2.97
C GLY A 152 -14.80 10.39 -3.93
N PRO A 153 -14.66 9.07 -4.06
CA PRO A 153 -13.60 8.48 -4.88
C PRO A 153 -13.64 9.11 -6.28
N ALA A 154 -12.55 9.79 -6.65
CA ALA A 154 -12.38 10.47 -7.93
C ALA A 154 -12.24 9.48 -9.12
N TRP A 155 -12.88 8.32 -8.99
CA TRP A 155 -12.85 7.23 -9.96
C TRP A 155 -14.00 7.27 -10.96
N ASP A 156 -14.94 8.20 -10.80
CA ASP A 156 -16.22 8.16 -11.55
C ASP A 156 -16.68 9.51 -12.11
N GLU A 157 -15.77 10.36 -12.54
CA GLU A 157 -16.18 11.53 -13.34
C GLU A 157 -16.21 11.25 -14.85
N GLY A 158 -16.45 10.02 -15.28
CA GLY A 158 -16.51 9.63 -16.68
C GLY A 158 -17.57 8.59 -17.05
N GLY A 159 -18.25 8.02 -16.10
CA GLY A 159 -19.37 7.12 -16.36
C GLY A 159 -20.68 7.92 -16.48
N GLU A 160 -21.40 7.81 -17.60
CA GLU A 160 -22.81 8.21 -17.67
C GLU A 160 -23.55 7.56 -16.50
N LYS A 161 -24.05 8.38 -15.57
CA LYS A 161 -24.88 7.88 -14.46
C LYS A 161 -26.11 7.24 -15.07
N ASP A 162 -26.31 5.95 -14.83
CA ASP A 162 -27.52 5.23 -15.18
C ASP A 162 -28.75 6.01 -14.67
N GLU A 163 -29.79 6.11 -15.48
CA GLU A 163 -31.07 6.79 -15.13
C GLU A 163 -31.66 6.28 -13.80
N LEU A 164 -31.25 5.08 -13.39
CA LEU A 164 -31.72 4.46 -12.15
C LEU A 164 -30.86 4.83 -10.93
N TYR A 165 -29.69 5.48 -11.12
CA TYR A 165 -28.76 5.79 -10.04
C TYR A 165 -29.37 6.72 -8.98
N GLU A 166 -30.04 7.78 -9.41
CA GLU A 166 -30.68 8.73 -8.50
C GLU A 166 -31.83 8.09 -7.69
N LYS A 167 -32.62 7.28 -8.34
CA LYS A 167 -33.72 6.53 -7.68
C LYS A 167 -33.18 5.49 -6.68
N ALA A 168 -32.08 4.82 -7.02
CA ALA A 168 -31.42 3.88 -6.13
C ALA A 168 -30.86 4.58 -4.90
N THR A 169 -30.22 5.73 -5.09
CA THR A 169 -29.67 6.54 -4.00
C THR A 169 -30.75 7.04 -3.05
N GLU A 170 -31.84 7.57 -3.58
CA GLU A 170 -33.00 8.02 -2.80
C GLU A 170 -33.61 6.86 -1.98
N LEU A 171 -33.75 5.69 -2.59
CA LEU A 171 -34.29 4.50 -1.93
C LEU A 171 -33.39 4.02 -0.78
N VAL A 172 -32.10 4.05 -0.97
CA VAL A 172 -31.09 3.70 0.07
C VAL A 172 -31.14 4.71 1.23
N LEU A 173 -31.22 5.99 0.94
CA LEU A 173 -31.33 7.04 1.96
C LEU A 173 -32.61 6.92 2.79
N LEU A 174 -33.72 6.60 2.14
CA LEU A 174 -35.03 6.42 2.81
C LEU A 174 -35.12 5.14 3.66
N THR A 175 -34.48 4.07 3.22
CA THR A 175 -34.65 2.75 3.84
C THR A 175 -33.47 2.29 4.69
N GLY A 176 -32.30 2.91 4.54
CA GLY A 176 -31.05 2.49 5.20
C GLY A 176 -30.52 1.14 4.72
N GLN A 177 -31.03 0.60 3.59
CA GLN A 177 -30.63 -0.71 3.05
C GLN A 177 -30.02 -0.57 1.66
N ALA A 178 -28.74 -0.87 1.54
CA ALA A 178 -27.94 -0.76 0.30
C ALA A 178 -27.60 -2.13 -0.32
N SER A 179 -28.47 -3.13 -0.24
CA SER A 179 -28.20 -4.43 -0.86
C SER A 179 -28.69 -4.48 -2.32
N ALA A 180 -27.85 -5.02 -3.23
CA ALA A 180 -28.21 -5.17 -4.64
C ALA A 180 -29.54 -5.93 -4.85
N SER A 181 -29.79 -7.00 -4.10
CA SER A 181 -31.03 -7.78 -4.16
C SER A 181 -32.25 -7.01 -3.67
N TYR A 182 -32.08 -6.07 -2.75
CA TYR A 182 -33.16 -5.21 -2.27
C TYR A 182 -33.51 -4.16 -3.32
N LEU A 183 -32.50 -3.51 -3.89
CA LEU A 183 -32.67 -2.50 -4.94
C LEU A 183 -33.34 -3.11 -6.18
N GLN A 184 -32.87 -4.26 -6.65
CA GLN A 184 -33.46 -4.96 -7.79
C GLN A 184 -34.98 -5.30 -7.60
N ARG A 185 -35.37 -5.64 -6.37
CA ARG A 185 -36.80 -5.95 -6.08
C ARG A 185 -37.69 -4.72 -6.00
N LYS A 186 -37.13 -3.56 -5.64
CA LYS A 186 -37.93 -2.33 -5.44
C LYS A 186 -37.94 -1.42 -6.66
N MET A 187 -36.99 -1.60 -7.56
CA MET A 187 -36.80 -0.78 -8.77
C MET A 187 -37.33 -1.48 -10.06
N LYS A 188 -38.00 -2.63 -9.91
CA LYS A 188 -38.68 -3.30 -11.02
C LYS A 188 -39.97 -2.57 -11.40
#